data_b7eb9387b94e882bcbd9dbe5461b61cb
#
_entry.id   b7eb9387b94e882bcbd9dbe5461b61cb
#
_cell.length_a   1.000
_cell.length_b   1.000
_cell.length_c   1.000
_cell.angle_alpha   90.00
_cell.angle_beta   90.00
_cell.angle_gamma   90.00
#
_symmetry.space_group_name_H-M   'P 1'
#
loop_
_entity.id
_entity.type
_entity.pdbx_description
1 polymer ?
#
loop_
_entity_poly.entity_id
_entity_poly.type
_entity_poly.pdbx_seq_one_letter_code
_entity_poly.pdbx_strand_id
1 'polypeptide(L)'
;PLTSNHWGTYRAKVEDGKVKDLIGWEHDKDPSPIGPGILDVLEGPTRIGSPMFRKSWLEEGPGSKNNLRGIDPFIKVSWEKAEKLIANELNRVRKKFGNSSIYGGSYGWASAGRFHHAQSQLHRFLNCIGGYTRSKFTYSFAAAEAMVPYILGSFRAYLDTSTSWEF
;
A
#
# COMPACT_ATOMS: atom_id res chain seq x y z
N PRO A 1 13.96 13.24 16.78
CA PRO A 1 12.72 13.73 16.19
C PRO A 1 11.53 12.87 16.59
N LEU A 2 10.31 13.45 16.52
CA LEU A 2 9.08 12.69 16.67
C LEU A 2 8.72 12.01 15.33
N THR A 3 8.19 10.83 15.44
CA THR A 3 7.60 10.07 14.33
C THR A 3 6.32 9.41 14.81
N SER A 4 5.39 9.13 13.91
CA SER A 4 4.18 8.39 14.23
C SER A 4 3.91 7.33 13.17
N ASN A 5 3.28 6.27 13.59
CA ASN A 5 2.82 5.19 12.73
C ASN A 5 1.42 4.73 13.19
N HIS A 6 0.96 3.61 12.66
CA HIS A 6 -0.37 3.08 12.99
C HIS A 6 -0.53 2.68 14.47
N TRP A 7 0.57 2.42 15.18
CA TRP A 7 0.58 1.95 16.57
C TRP A 7 0.96 3.01 17.60
N GLY A 8 1.21 4.23 17.19
CA GLY A 8 1.48 5.31 18.13
C GLY A 8 2.51 6.33 17.68
N THR A 9 2.88 7.18 18.63
CA THR A 9 3.90 8.23 18.44
C THR A 9 5.15 7.88 19.22
N TYR A 10 6.31 8.08 18.61
CA TYR A 10 7.60 7.70 19.15
C TYR A 10 8.64 8.81 18.93
N ARG A 11 9.63 8.85 19.82
CA ARG A 11 10.86 9.58 19.59
C ARG A 11 11.88 8.69 18.91
N ALA A 12 12.27 9.04 17.72
CA ALA A 12 13.33 8.34 17.01
C ALA A 12 14.70 8.80 17.49
N LYS A 13 15.50 7.86 17.98
CA LYS A 13 16.93 8.07 18.25
C LYS A 13 17.69 7.83 16.96
N VAL A 14 18.39 8.85 16.47
CA VAL A 14 19.14 8.80 15.21
C VAL A 14 20.62 8.98 15.49
N GLU A 15 21.44 8.05 15.02
CA GLU A 15 22.90 8.08 15.09
C GLU A 15 23.46 7.78 13.69
N ASP A 16 24.39 8.61 13.22
CA ASP A 16 25.01 8.48 11.89
C ASP A 16 24.00 8.36 10.74
N GLY A 17 22.89 9.11 10.82
CA GLY A 17 21.83 9.09 9.81
C GLY A 17 20.93 7.86 9.84
N LYS A 18 21.12 6.95 10.79
CA LYS A 18 20.30 5.74 10.96
C LYS A 18 19.44 5.82 12.22
N VAL A 19 18.21 5.37 12.11
CA VAL A 19 17.33 5.21 13.27
C VAL A 19 17.81 4.00 14.06
N LYS A 20 18.17 4.22 15.33
CA LYS A 20 18.69 3.18 16.24
C LYS A 20 17.65 2.69 17.22
N ASP A 21 16.69 3.55 17.55
CA ASP A 21 15.66 3.21 18.52
C ASP A 21 14.39 4.03 18.30
N LEU A 22 13.26 3.50 18.73
CA LEU A 22 11.97 4.18 18.82
C LEU A 22 11.48 4.10 20.26
N ILE A 23 11.59 5.20 20.97
CA ILE A 23 11.17 5.34 22.36
C ILE A 23 9.75 5.90 22.37
N GLY A 24 8.84 5.31 23.15
CA GLY A 24 7.48 5.82 23.31
C GLY A 24 7.46 7.32 23.64
N TRP A 25 6.50 8.02 23.10
CA TRP A 25 6.31 9.45 23.40
C TRP A 25 6.00 9.65 24.87
N GLU A 26 6.61 10.64 25.51
CA GLU A 26 6.54 10.88 26.95
C GLU A 26 5.13 11.16 27.50
N HIS A 27 4.19 11.54 26.64
CA HIS A 27 2.79 11.75 27.03
C HIS A 27 1.89 10.52 26.74
N ASP A 28 2.44 9.47 26.15
CA ASP A 28 1.74 8.20 25.97
C ASP A 28 2.05 7.31 27.19
N LYS A 29 1.04 7.04 28.00
CA LYS A 29 1.18 6.25 29.23
C LYS A 29 1.35 4.75 28.98
N ASP A 30 0.97 4.29 27.78
CA ASP A 30 1.01 2.88 27.40
C ASP A 30 1.41 2.73 25.92
N PRO A 31 2.66 3.09 25.56
CA PRO A 31 3.10 3.04 24.18
C PRO A 31 3.13 1.61 23.66
N SER A 32 2.57 1.38 22.48
CA SER A 32 2.51 0.06 21.88
C SER A 32 3.92 -0.50 21.63
N PRO A 33 4.20 -1.75 22.04
CA PRO A 33 5.49 -2.40 21.80
C PRO A 33 5.72 -2.77 20.32
N ILE A 34 4.70 -2.69 19.47
CA ILE A 34 4.79 -3.04 18.04
C ILE A 34 5.60 -2.00 17.28
N GLY A 35 5.50 -0.72 17.66
CA GLY A 35 6.19 0.37 16.97
C GLY A 35 7.71 0.16 16.83
N PRO A 36 8.44 -0.13 17.90
CA PRO A 36 9.88 -0.41 17.84
C PRO A 36 10.26 -1.57 16.92
N GLY A 37 9.41 -2.60 16.79
CA GLY A 37 9.63 -3.73 15.87
C GLY A 37 9.77 -3.34 14.40
N ILE A 38 9.36 -2.13 14.00
CA ILE A 38 9.56 -1.61 12.65
C ILE A 38 11.05 -1.49 12.31
N LEU A 39 11.90 -1.26 13.32
CA LEU A 39 13.35 -1.14 13.10
C LEU A 39 13.95 -2.41 12.52
N ASP A 40 13.47 -3.57 12.94
CA ASP A 40 13.93 -4.87 12.46
C ASP A 40 13.65 -5.07 10.97
N VAL A 41 12.64 -4.39 10.42
CA VAL A 41 12.25 -4.49 9.01
C VAL A 41 13.04 -3.52 8.13
N LEU A 42 13.65 -2.47 8.68
CA LEU A 42 14.35 -1.44 7.89
C LEU A 42 15.56 -2.00 7.14
N GLU A 43 16.31 -2.89 7.76
CA GLU A 43 17.50 -3.54 7.18
C GLU A 43 17.38 -5.08 7.18
N GLY A 44 16.20 -5.61 7.48
CA GLY A 44 15.96 -7.04 7.58
C GLY A 44 15.94 -7.77 6.22
N PRO A 45 16.06 -9.09 6.23
CA PRO A 45 16.14 -9.90 5.00
C PRO A 45 14.84 -9.90 4.18
N THR A 46 13.74 -9.48 4.77
CA THR A 46 12.43 -9.37 4.08
C THR A 46 12.26 -8.04 3.36
N ARG A 47 13.17 -7.06 3.58
CA ARG A 47 13.09 -5.77 2.91
C ARG A 47 13.48 -5.88 1.45
N ILE A 48 12.58 -5.45 0.57
CA ILE A 48 12.85 -5.34 -0.86
C ILE A 48 13.64 -4.05 -1.11
N GLY A 49 14.95 -4.20 -1.33
CA GLY A 49 15.87 -3.07 -1.55
C GLY A 49 16.06 -2.66 -3.01
N SER A 50 15.46 -3.36 -3.95
CA SER A 50 15.60 -3.11 -5.39
C SER A 50 14.41 -3.65 -6.16
N PRO A 51 14.12 -3.14 -7.37
CA PRO A 51 13.16 -3.76 -8.25
C PRO A 51 13.55 -5.19 -8.58
N MET A 52 12.58 -6.09 -8.57
CA MET A 52 12.79 -7.51 -8.87
C MET A 52 11.67 -8.02 -9.75
N PHE A 53 12.03 -8.91 -10.68
CA PHE A 53 11.09 -9.62 -11.54
C PHE A 53 11.27 -11.12 -11.38
N ARG A 54 10.20 -11.87 -11.55
CA ARG A 54 10.29 -13.33 -11.62
C ARG A 54 11.13 -13.74 -12.83
N LYS A 55 12.01 -14.73 -12.63
CA LYS A 55 12.89 -15.21 -13.68
C LYS A 55 12.11 -15.65 -14.91
N SER A 56 11.09 -16.48 -14.72
CA SER A 56 10.27 -16.97 -15.83
C SER A 56 9.60 -15.85 -16.62
N TRP A 57 9.19 -14.77 -15.94
CA TRP A 57 8.59 -13.62 -16.62
C TRP A 57 9.61 -12.84 -17.48
N LEU A 58 10.86 -12.72 -17.00
CA LEU A 58 11.92 -12.06 -17.77
C LEU A 58 12.31 -12.86 -19.01
N GLU A 59 12.21 -14.19 -18.97
CA GLU A 59 12.58 -15.10 -20.06
C GLU A 59 11.43 -15.33 -21.04
N GLU A 60 10.22 -15.51 -20.56
CA GLU A 60 9.06 -15.94 -21.35
C GLU A 60 8.01 -14.83 -21.54
N GLY A 61 8.06 -13.76 -20.73
CA GLY A 61 7.10 -12.66 -20.78
C GLY A 61 5.75 -12.99 -20.13
N PRO A 62 4.69 -12.22 -20.52
CA PRO A 62 3.34 -12.41 -19.98
C PRO A 62 2.79 -13.81 -20.29
N GLY A 63 2.23 -14.45 -19.26
CA GLY A 63 1.73 -15.82 -19.35
C GLY A 63 2.74 -16.89 -18.91
N SER A 64 3.94 -16.47 -18.48
CA SER A 64 4.93 -17.36 -17.92
C SER A 64 4.40 -18.17 -16.73
N LYS A 65 5.01 -19.29 -16.49
CA LYS A 65 4.71 -20.36 -15.51
C LYS A 65 4.08 -19.91 -14.18
N ASN A 66 2.78 -19.72 -14.15
CA ASN A 66 2.05 -19.31 -12.94
C ASN A 66 2.06 -20.36 -11.83
N ASN A 67 2.22 -21.64 -12.19
CA ASN A 67 2.36 -22.76 -11.26
C ASN A 67 3.64 -22.74 -10.43
N LEU A 68 4.63 -21.92 -10.82
CA LEU A 68 5.88 -21.74 -10.08
C LEU A 68 5.82 -20.55 -9.08
N ARG A 69 4.65 -20.01 -8.78
CA ARG A 69 4.52 -18.95 -7.79
C ARG A 69 5.04 -19.43 -6.42
N GLY A 70 5.95 -18.65 -5.84
CA GLY A 70 6.64 -18.99 -4.58
C GLY A 70 7.94 -19.79 -4.77
N ILE A 71 8.17 -20.37 -5.93
CA ILE A 71 9.38 -21.18 -6.23
C ILE A 71 10.25 -20.47 -7.27
N ASP A 72 9.63 -19.79 -8.25
CA ASP A 72 10.32 -19.04 -9.29
C ASP A 72 11.15 -17.90 -8.69
N PRO A 73 12.47 -17.89 -8.85
CA PRO A 73 13.31 -16.91 -8.20
C PRO A 73 13.06 -15.51 -8.72
N PHE A 74 13.23 -14.52 -7.85
CA PHE A 74 13.22 -13.11 -8.22
C PHE A 74 14.61 -12.66 -8.64
N ILE A 75 14.69 -12.01 -9.78
CA ILE A 75 15.92 -11.46 -10.36
C ILE A 75 15.91 -9.95 -10.18
N LYS A 76 16.97 -9.44 -9.55
CA LYS A 76 17.18 -7.99 -9.40
C LYS A 76 17.42 -7.34 -10.76
N VAL A 77 16.78 -6.20 -10.99
CA VAL A 77 16.93 -5.38 -12.17
C VAL A 77 17.19 -3.91 -11.80
N SER A 78 17.70 -3.11 -12.72
CA SER A 78 17.78 -1.66 -12.52
C SER A 78 16.39 -1.02 -12.57
N TRP A 79 16.25 0.17 -11.98
CA TRP A 79 15.01 0.95 -12.06
C TRP A 79 14.63 1.25 -13.52
N GLU A 80 15.59 1.68 -14.34
CA GLU A 80 15.37 1.92 -15.76
C GLU A 80 14.79 0.71 -16.49
N LYS A 81 15.34 -0.48 -16.23
CA LYS A 81 14.82 -1.73 -16.81
C LYS A 81 13.43 -2.04 -16.30
N ALA A 82 13.18 -1.85 -15.01
CA ALA A 82 11.87 -2.10 -14.39
C ALA A 82 10.80 -1.19 -14.99
N GLU A 83 11.05 0.10 -15.07
CA GLU A 83 10.13 1.09 -15.65
C GLU A 83 9.81 0.78 -17.11
N LYS A 84 10.82 0.45 -17.90
CA LYS A 84 10.64 0.07 -19.31
C LYS A 84 9.78 -1.18 -19.47
N LEU A 85 10.03 -2.21 -18.67
CA LEU A 85 9.25 -3.44 -18.71
C LEU A 85 7.79 -3.21 -18.29
N ILE A 86 7.55 -2.44 -17.23
CA ILE A 86 6.21 -2.10 -16.75
C ILE A 86 5.48 -1.25 -17.81
N ALA A 87 6.12 -0.22 -18.36
CA ALA A 87 5.52 0.62 -19.38
C ALA A 87 5.14 -0.16 -20.64
N ASN A 88 6.00 -1.07 -21.10
CA ASN A 88 5.72 -1.91 -22.23
C ASN A 88 4.52 -2.84 -21.97
N GLU A 89 4.46 -3.46 -20.81
CA GLU A 89 3.36 -4.36 -20.47
C GLU A 89 2.03 -3.61 -20.32
N LEU A 90 2.01 -2.47 -19.63
CA LEU A 90 0.83 -1.62 -19.54
C LEU A 90 0.33 -1.18 -20.91
N ASN A 91 1.25 -0.78 -21.81
CA ASN A 91 0.89 -0.42 -23.17
C ASN A 91 0.37 -1.61 -23.98
N ARG A 92 0.96 -2.81 -23.81
CA ARG A 92 0.47 -4.03 -24.44
C ARG A 92 -0.96 -4.35 -24.01
N VAL A 93 -1.20 -4.33 -22.71
CA VAL A 93 -2.53 -4.62 -22.12
C VAL A 93 -3.56 -3.61 -22.59
N ARG A 94 -3.25 -2.32 -22.53
CA ARG A 94 -4.15 -1.24 -23.00
C ARG A 94 -4.52 -1.38 -24.47
N LYS A 95 -3.54 -1.63 -25.33
CA LYS A 95 -3.77 -1.77 -26.78
C LYS A 95 -4.58 -3.02 -27.12
N LYS A 96 -4.33 -4.13 -26.42
CA LYS A 96 -4.96 -5.42 -26.74
C LYS A 96 -6.32 -5.59 -26.09
N PHE A 97 -6.52 -5.10 -24.86
CA PHE A 97 -7.70 -5.41 -24.04
C PHE A 97 -8.44 -4.17 -23.54
N GLY A 98 -7.90 -2.97 -23.76
CA GLY A 98 -8.46 -1.71 -23.24
C GLY A 98 -8.09 -1.44 -21.78
N ASN A 99 -8.33 -0.21 -21.34
CA ASN A 99 -8.02 0.24 -19.97
C ASN A 99 -8.88 -0.45 -18.90
N SER A 100 -10.07 -0.94 -19.24
CA SER A 100 -10.93 -1.69 -18.30
C SER A 100 -10.33 -3.01 -17.83
N SER A 101 -9.34 -3.56 -18.55
CA SER A 101 -8.60 -4.75 -18.14
C SER A 101 -7.50 -4.50 -17.12
N ILE A 102 -7.20 -3.24 -16.83
CA ILE A 102 -6.25 -2.85 -15.79
C ILE A 102 -7.02 -2.62 -14.50
N TYR A 103 -6.81 -3.46 -13.51
CA TYR A 103 -7.33 -3.23 -12.17
C TYR A 103 -6.32 -2.44 -11.35
N GLY A 104 -6.77 -1.35 -10.72
CA GLY A 104 -5.96 -0.53 -9.84
C GLY A 104 -6.62 -0.35 -8.48
N GLY A 105 -5.97 -0.84 -7.45
CA GLY A 105 -6.44 -0.68 -6.08
C GLY A 105 -5.28 -0.66 -5.11
N SER A 106 -5.48 0.02 -4.01
CA SER A 106 -4.56 0.05 -2.87
C SER A 106 -5.37 0.25 -1.61
N TYR A 107 -4.90 -0.32 -0.52
CA TYR A 107 -5.52 -0.12 0.77
C TYR A 107 -4.71 0.89 1.57
N GLY A 108 -5.36 1.98 1.99
CA GLY A 108 -4.70 3.20 2.46
C GLY A 108 -4.55 3.33 3.97
N TRP A 109 -4.50 2.23 4.73
CA TRP A 109 -4.27 2.29 6.17
C TRP A 109 -2.99 3.04 6.48
N ALA A 110 -3.05 3.97 7.44
CA ALA A 110 -1.98 4.89 7.80
C ALA A 110 -1.44 5.75 6.63
N SER A 111 -2.18 5.83 5.54
CA SER A 111 -1.88 6.78 4.46
C SER A 111 -2.24 8.20 4.90
N ALA A 112 -1.32 9.13 4.73
CA ALA A 112 -1.51 10.51 5.11
C ALA A 112 -0.96 11.48 4.08
N GLY A 113 -1.67 12.59 3.91
CA GLY A 113 -1.22 13.68 3.07
C GLY A 113 -1.16 13.36 1.58
N ARG A 114 -0.43 14.18 0.86
CA ARG A 114 -0.41 14.18 -0.60
C ARG A 114 0.52 13.12 -1.18
N PHE A 115 1.68 12.90 -0.57
CA PHE A 115 2.72 12.01 -1.08
C PHE A 115 2.72 10.62 -0.42
N HIS A 116 2.14 10.51 0.76
CA HIS A 116 2.05 9.26 1.50
C HIS A 116 0.67 8.60 1.42
N HIS A 117 -0.14 9.00 0.44
CA HIS A 117 -1.45 8.41 0.19
C HIS A 117 -1.37 7.51 -1.05
N ALA A 118 -1.12 6.21 -0.81
CA ALA A 118 -0.87 5.22 -1.85
C ALA A 118 -1.99 5.15 -2.90
N GLN A 119 -3.25 5.18 -2.47
CA GLN A 119 -4.40 5.17 -3.38
C GLN A 119 -4.39 6.36 -4.34
N SER A 120 -4.17 7.58 -3.83
CA SER A 120 -4.16 8.78 -4.68
C SER A 120 -3.05 8.75 -5.71
N GLN A 121 -1.86 8.28 -5.35
CA GLN A 121 -0.74 8.18 -6.27
C GLN A 121 -1.01 7.15 -7.37
N LEU A 122 -1.50 5.97 -6.99
CA LEU A 122 -1.85 4.92 -7.93
C LEU A 122 -2.98 5.36 -8.88
N HIS A 123 -4.05 5.92 -8.33
CA HIS A 123 -5.19 6.38 -9.11
C HIS A 123 -4.82 7.52 -10.06
N ARG A 124 -3.97 8.45 -9.61
CA ARG A 124 -3.46 9.51 -10.46
C ARG A 124 -2.67 8.96 -11.64
N PHE A 125 -1.74 8.04 -11.38
CA PHE A 125 -0.94 7.40 -12.42
C PHE A 125 -1.83 6.69 -13.46
N LEU A 126 -2.76 5.87 -13.00
CA LEU A 126 -3.63 5.11 -13.88
C LEU A 126 -4.61 6.00 -14.68
N ASN A 127 -5.05 7.12 -14.11
CA ASN A 127 -5.84 8.10 -14.84
C ASN A 127 -5.02 8.80 -15.93
N CYS A 128 -3.73 9.11 -15.67
CA CYS A 128 -2.85 9.69 -16.68
C CYS A 128 -2.63 8.78 -17.91
N ILE A 129 -2.82 7.48 -17.76
CA ILE A 129 -2.71 6.53 -18.87
C ILE A 129 -4.07 6.12 -19.47
N GLY A 130 -5.14 6.82 -19.15
CA GLY A 130 -6.45 6.65 -19.77
C GLY A 130 -7.50 5.93 -18.93
N GLY A 131 -7.24 5.73 -17.64
CA GLY A 131 -8.19 5.12 -16.72
C GLY A 131 -7.95 3.63 -16.47
N TYR A 132 -8.79 3.04 -15.62
CA TYR A 132 -8.63 1.68 -15.10
C TYR A 132 -9.93 1.21 -14.42
N THR A 133 -10.02 -0.06 -14.10
CA THR A 133 -11.06 -0.61 -13.24
C THR A 133 -10.62 -0.51 -11.78
N ARG A 134 -11.45 0.10 -10.93
CA ARG A 134 -11.19 0.24 -9.51
C ARG A 134 -12.17 -0.56 -8.67
N SER A 135 -11.77 -0.90 -7.45
CA SER A 135 -12.70 -1.41 -6.44
C SER A 135 -13.71 -0.34 -6.05
N LYS A 136 -14.93 -0.76 -5.78
CA LYS A 136 -15.97 0.06 -5.19
C LYS A 136 -16.17 -0.35 -3.74
N PHE A 137 -16.35 0.64 -2.85
CA PHE A 137 -16.48 0.44 -1.42
C PHE A 137 -15.19 -0.07 -0.74
N THR A 138 -15.30 -0.49 0.51
CA THR A 138 -14.20 -1.04 1.32
C THR A 138 -14.38 -2.54 1.54
N TYR A 139 -13.32 -3.23 1.93
CA TYR A 139 -13.41 -4.65 2.27
C TYR A 139 -14.15 -4.90 3.59
N SER A 140 -14.06 -3.97 4.55
CA SER A 140 -14.54 -4.18 5.91
C SER A 140 -16.06 -4.04 6.04
N PHE A 141 -16.67 -3.11 5.30
CA PHE A 141 -18.09 -2.78 5.46
C PHE A 141 -18.80 -2.37 4.17
N ALA A 142 -18.37 -2.94 3.05
CA ALA A 142 -18.96 -2.67 1.73
C ALA A 142 -20.48 -2.93 1.68
N ALA A 143 -20.94 -3.98 2.36
CA ALA A 143 -22.37 -4.27 2.45
C ALA A 143 -23.12 -3.17 3.20
N ALA A 144 -22.57 -2.66 4.30
CA ALA A 144 -23.16 -1.53 5.02
C ALA A 144 -23.15 -0.26 4.16
N GLU A 145 -22.07 0.04 3.46
CA GLU A 145 -22.01 1.17 2.52
C GLU A 145 -23.09 1.10 1.45
N ALA A 146 -23.41 -0.09 0.96
CA ALA A 146 -24.44 -0.29 -0.02
C ALA A 146 -25.86 -0.19 0.56
N MET A 147 -26.08 -0.66 1.78
CA MET A 147 -27.41 -0.77 2.40
C MET A 147 -27.84 0.45 3.21
N VAL A 148 -26.90 1.08 3.93
CA VAL A 148 -27.18 2.19 4.84
C VAL A 148 -27.91 3.37 4.16
N PRO A 149 -27.61 3.77 2.92
CA PRO A 149 -28.35 4.83 2.24
C PRO A 149 -29.85 4.55 2.08
N TYR A 150 -30.25 3.29 1.94
CA TYR A 150 -31.66 2.91 1.84
C TYR A 150 -32.40 2.90 3.17
N ILE A 151 -31.67 2.83 4.29
CA ILE A 151 -32.24 2.78 5.64
C ILE A 151 -32.22 4.17 6.28
N LEU A 152 -31.09 4.87 6.18
CA LEU A 152 -30.82 6.15 6.85
C LEU A 152 -30.78 7.36 5.88
N GLY A 153 -31.01 7.14 4.59
CA GLY A 153 -30.97 8.20 3.57
C GLY A 153 -29.56 8.66 3.17
N SER A 154 -28.54 8.35 3.95
CA SER A 154 -27.15 8.72 3.65
C SER A 154 -26.16 7.79 4.31
N PHE A 155 -25.11 7.41 3.58
CA PHE A 155 -23.96 6.72 4.16
C PHE A 155 -23.17 7.60 5.17
N ARG A 156 -23.28 8.92 5.08
CA ARG A 156 -22.61 9.87 5.97
C ARG A 156 -23.32 10.10 7.31
N ALA A 157 -24.39 9.37 7.59
CA ALA A 157 -24.97 9.33 8.93
C ALA A 157 -24.05 8.47 9.82
N TYR A 158 -23.05 9.11 10.41
CA TYR A 158 -22.13 8.44 11.34
C TYR A 158 -22.84 8.20 12.67
N LEU A 159 -22.76 6.98 13.14
CA LEU A 159 -23.00 6.68 14.54
C LEU A 159 -21.72 6.99 15.31
N ASP A 160 -21.87 7.58 16.49
CA ASP A 160 -20.77 7.78 17.40
C ASP A 160 -20.11 6.47 17.79
N THR A 161 -18.82 6.52 18.01
CA THR A 161 -18.08 5.38 18.53
C THR A 161 -18.36 5.22 20.04
N SER A 162 -18.21 4.02 20.55
CA SER A 162 -18.39 3.72 21.98
C SER A 162 -17.49 4.58 22.89
N THR A 163 -16.37 5.07 22.37
CA THR A 163 -15.44 5.96 23.09
C THR A 163 -16.00 7.36 23.30
N SER A 164 -17.01 7.78 22.57
CA SER A 164 -17.68 9.08 22.76
C SER A 164 -18.84 9.03 23.76
N TRP A 165 -19.19 7.85 24.27
CA TRP A 165 -20.30 7.69 25.23
C TRP A 165 -19.95 8.03 26.67
N GLU A 166 -18.69 8.29 26.95
CA GLU A 166 -18.22 8.70 28.29
C GLU A 166 -18.22 10.22 28.54
N PHE A 167 -18.69 10.99 27.54
CA PHE A 167 -18.71 12.46 27.59
C PHE A 167 -20.11 13.03 27.44
#